data_3f9071a9b12706097a10899163eafc6e
#
_entry.id   3f9071a9b12706097a10899163eafc6e
#
_cell.length_a   1.000
_cell.length_b   1.000
_cell.length_c   1.000
_cell.angle_alpha   90.00
_cell.angle_beta   90.00
_cell.angle_gamma   90.00
#
_symmetry.space_group_name_H-M   'P 1'
#
loop_
_entity.id
_entity.type
_entity.pdbx_description
1 polymer ?
#
loop_
_entity_poly.entity_id
_entity_poly.type
_entity_poly.pdbx_seq_one_letter_code
_entity_poly.pdbx_strand_id
1 'polypeptide(L)'
;QAINLPDSVAALAGQAGLDIQAAEGTDQSKALIQEQELDLLAVFPEGFDNHVAAYEVSSGAPAPAVELYYNSASVDSSAAYEMLYALLDGYESSLSNKFDINSGSGSYDLATDADTAGTFLSSMMPMLLMIFLFSGCMSTAPESIAGEKERGTIATLLITPLRRRDLALGKICALSIIALLSGLSSTVGTLLSMPTLMQMEGNVGAAYTPVHYLALCLIILSTVLFIVACISLISAFAKTIKAVSYTHL
;
A
#
# COMPACT_ATOMS: atom_id res chain seq x y z
N GLN A 1 7.25 20.92 6.32
CA GLN A 1 7.52 22.36 6.25
C GLN A 1 6.62 23.13 7.21
N ALA A 2 7.00 24.36 7.58
CA ALA A 2 6.17 25.21 8.42
C ALA A 2 6.18 26.68 7.95
N ILE A 3 5.04 27.35 8.14
CA ILE A 3 4.88 28.80 7.96
C ILE A 3 4.78 29.44 9.34
N ASN A 4 5.52 30.52 9.56
CA ASN A 4 5.58 31.27 10.84
C ASN A 4 5.94 30.35 12.03
N LEU A 5 6.91 29.44 11.84
CA LEU A 5 7.32 28.51 12.89
C LEU A 5 7.75 29.27 14.17
N PRO A 6 7.07 29.06 15.32
CA PRO A 6 7.42 29.72 16.58
C PRO A 6 8.73 29.15 17.15
N ASP A 7 9.49 30.01 17.85
CA ASP A 7 10.75 29.59 18.48
C ASP A 7 10.53 28.46 19.52
N SER A 8 9.42 28.53 20.27
CA SER A 8 9.03 27.51 21.23
C SER A 8 8.86 26.12 20.59
N VAL A 9 8.14 26.08 19.45
CA VAL A 9 7.90 24.82 18.71
C VAL A 9 9.16 24.35 18.00
N ALA A 10 9.96 25.28 17.44
CA ALA A 10 11.24 24.94 16.81
C ALA A 10 12.21 24.27 17.79
N ALA A 11 12.28 24.77 19.04
CA ALA A 11 13.10 24.17 20.08
C ALA A 11 12.62 22.76 20.47
N LEU A 12 11.31 22.55 20.58
CA LEU A 12 10.72 21.24 20.88
C LEU A 12 10.93 20.24 19.74
N ALA A 13 10.72 20.67 18.50
CA ALA A 13 10.95 19.85 17.30
C ALA A 13 12.41 19.42 17.19
N GLY A 14 13.35 20.34 17.46
CA GLY A 14 14.78 20.03 17.49
C GLY A 14 15.16 19.00 18.56
N GLN A 15 14.53 19.03 19.74
CA GLN A 15 14.71 18.02 20.79
C GLN A 15 14.14 16.65 20.38
N ALA A 16 13.05 16.66 19.62
CA ALA A 16 12.44 15.44 19.06
C ALA A 16 13.18 14.89 17.81
N GLY A 17 14.21 15.59 17.32
CA GLY A 17 14.96 15.22 16.12
C GLY A 17 14.22 15.51 14.82
N LEU A 18 13.20 16.37 14.85
CA LEU A 18 12.46 16.81 13.67
C LEU A 18 13.14 18.04 13.04
N ASP A 19 13.46 17.92 11.75
CA ASP A 19 13.98 19.05 10.96
C ASP A 19 12.81 19.71 10.21
N ILE A 20 12.41 20.89 10.69
CA ILE A 20 11.29 21.64 10.12
C ILE A 20 11.84 22.78 9.27
N GLN A 21 11.61 22.70 7.96
CA GLN A 21 12.03 23.74 7.01
C GLN A 21 10.95 24.80 6.85
N ALA A 22 11.38 26.05 6.60
CA ALA A 22 10.45 27.13 6.30
C ALA A 22 9.76 26.92 4.95
N ALA A 23 8.44 27.13 4.91
CA ALA A 23 7.66 27.10 3.68
C ALA A 23 7.53 28.51 3.08
N GLU A 24 7.55 28.60 1.76
CA GLU A 24 7.46 29.90 1.05
C GLU A 24 6.02 30.35 0.81
N GLY A 25 5.02 29.45 0.84
CA GLY A 25 3.63 29.78 0.62
C GLY A 25 2.66 28.63 0.92
N THR A 26 1.49 28.98 1.45
CA THR A 26 0.49 27.99 1.88
C THR A 26 -0.07 27.18 0.71
N ASP A 27 -0.49 27.85 -0.38
CA ASP A 27 -1.14 27.19 -1.51
C ASP A 27 -0.17 26.31 -2.29
N GLN A 28 1.07 26.78 -2.46
CA GLN A 28 2.12 25.99 -3.12
C GLN A 28 2.45 24.74 -2.31
N SER A 29 2.61 24.86 -0.99
CA SER A 29 2.90 23.71 -0.14
C SER A 29 1.74 22.70 -0.08
N LYS A 30 0.47 23.17 -0.13
CA LYS A 30 -0.70 22.29 -0.25
C LYS A 30 -0.71 21.50 -1.55
N ALA A 31 -0.33 22.14 -2.67
CA ALA A 31 -0.21 21.44 -3.96
C ALA A 31 0.88 20.36 -3.89
N LEU A 32 2.04 20.64 -3.30
CA LEU A 32 3.11 19.65 -3.11
C LEU A 32 2.68 18.47 -2.22
N ILE A 33 1.81 18.70 -1.22
CA ILE A 33 1.24 17.62 -0.42
C ILE A 33 0.30 16.73 -1.27
N GLN A 34 -0.52 17.34 -2.13
CA GLN A 34 -1.37 16.58 -3.05
C GLN A 34 -0.55 15.77 -4.07
N GLU A 35 0.57 16.32 -4.55
CA GLU A 35 1.50 15.63 -5.45
C GLU A 35 2.42 14.62 -4.72
N GLN A 36 2.29 14.50 -3.39
CA GLN A 36 3.09 13.63 -2.52
C GLN A 36 4.60 13.95 -2.55
N GLU A 37 4.95 15.19 -2.88
CA GLU A 37 6.33 15.71 -2.83
C GLU A 37 6.67 16.34 -1.47
N LEU A 38 5.64 16.66 -0.67
CA LEU A 38 5.77 17.17 0.69
C LEU A 38 4.87 16.36 1.63
N ASP A 39 5.41 15.95 2.78
CA ASP A 39 4.69 15.11 3.72
C ASP A 39 3.73 15.90 4.60
N LEU A 40 4.13 17.09 5.08
CA LEU A 40 3.35 17.88 6.05
C LEU A 40 3.62 19.37 5.92
N LEU A 41 2.55 20.16 6.05
CA LEU A 41 2.61 21.60 6.23
C LEU A 41 1.96 22.00 7.55
N ALA A 42 2.71 22.67 8.42
CA ALA A 42 2.21 23.32 9.62
C ALA A 42 2.09 24.83 9.40
N VAL A 43 0.94 25.40 9.67
CA VAL A 43 0.70 26.84 9.57
C VAL A 43 0.40 27.40 10.95
N PHE A 44 1.26 28.25 11.42
CA PHE A 44 1.11 28.96 12.69
C PHE A 44 0.64 30.41 12.43
N PRO A 45 -0.22 30.97 13.29
CA PRO A 45 -0.56 32.39 13.22
C PRO A 45 0.68 33.26 13.53
N GLU A 46 0.74 34.42 12.92
CA GLU A 46 1.82 35.38 13.20
C GLU A 46 1.87 35.74 14.70
N GLY A 47 3.07 35.69 15.28
CA GLY A 47 3.23 35.95 16.69
C GLY A 47 2.59 34.95 17.64
N PHE A 48 2.51 33.67 17.21
CA PHE A 48 1.89 32.57 17.96
C PHE A 48 2.27 32.54 19.44
N ASP A 49 3.57 32.63 19.77
CA ASP A 49 4.05 32.58 21.16
C ASP A 49 3.45 33.74 22.02
N ASN A 50 3.31 34.92 21.43
CA ASN A 50 2.70 36.05 22.11
C ASN A 50 1.19 35.88 22.31
N HIS A 51 0.49 35.33 21.29
CA HIS A 51 -0.94 35.05 21.37
C HIS A 51 -1.24 33.97 22.42
N VAL A 52 -0.47 32.91 22.45
CA VAL A 52 -0.59 31.81 23.45
C VAL A 52 -0.28 32.33 24.85
N ALA A 53 0.74 33.21 25.03
CA ALA A 53 1.06 33.81 26.32
C ALA A 53 -0.07 34.70 26.83
N ALA A 54 -0.70 35.50 25.95
CA ALA A 54 -1.76 36.43 26.29
C ALA A 54 -3.14 35.79 26.41
N TYR A 55 -3.33 34.55 25.89
CA TYR A 55 -4.62 33.88 25.90
C TYR A 55 -4.99 33.37 27.28
N GLU A 56 -6.21 33.71 27.72
CA GLU A 56 -6.83 33.16 28.93
C GLU A 56 -8.03 32.29 28.59
N VAL A 57 -8.00 31.04 29.01
CA VAL A 57 -9.06 30.04 28.75
C VAL A 57 -10.44 30.50 29.24
N SER A 58 -10.47 31.35 30.29
CA SER A 58 -11.70 31.93 30.84
C SER A 58 -12.26 33.10 30.04
N SER A 59 -11.55 33.62 29.05
CA SER A 59 -11.94 34.83 28.30
C SER A 59 -13.14 34.63 27.35
N GLY A 60 -13.44 33.39 26.98
CA GLY A 60 -14.45 33.03 25.96
C GLY A 60 -14.08 33.43 24.53
N ALA A 61 -12.87 33.94 24.32
CA ALA A 61 -12.31 34.19 22.99
C ALA A 61 -11.84 32.86 22.35
N PRO A 62 -11.85 32.76 21.01
CA PRO A 62 -11.29 31.59 20.35
C PRO A 62 -9.78 31.47 20.62
N ALA A 63 -9.30 30.28 20.91
CA ALA A 63 -7.89 30.01 21.10
C ALA A 63 -7.10 30.21 19.78
N PRO A 64 -5.81 30.57 19.85
CA PRO A 64 -4.95 30.53 18.66
C PRO A 64 -4.94 29.14 18.06
N ALA A 65 -5.24 29.02 16.76
CA ALA A 65 -5.33 27.73 16.09
C ALA A 65 -4.09 27.46 15.22
N VAL A 66 -3.56 26.26 15.32
CA VAL A 66 -2.51 25.74 14.44
C VAL A 66 -3.17 24.84 13.41
N GLU A 67 -2.82 25.03 12.14
CA GLU A 67 -3.36 24.21 11.05
C GLU A 67 -2.27 23.26 10.55
N LEU A 68 -2.60 21.96 10.53
CA LEU A 68 -1.72 20.89 10.04
C LEU A 68 -2.36 20.26 8.81
N TYR A 69 -1.74 20.47 7.66
CA TYR A 69 -2.18 19.90 6.39
C TYR A 69 -1.34 18.70 6.01
N TYR A 70 -1.99 17.61 5.66
CA TYR A 70 -1.37 16.32 5.33
C TYR A 70 -2.19 15.58 4.27
N ASN A 71 -1.67 14.44 3.81
CA ASN A 71 -2.35 13.54 2.87
C ASN A 71 -2.48 12.15 3.52
N SER A 72 -3.67 11.77 3.94
CA SER A 72 -3.94 10.49 4.61
C SER A 72 -3.68 9.26 3.73
N ALA A 73 -3.62 9.42 2.42
CA ALA A 73 -3.30 8.36 1.49
C ALA A 73 -1.78 8.06 1.41
N SER A 74 -0.92 8.96 1.91
CA SER A 74 0.53 8.74 2.02
C SER A 74 0.88 8.26 3.43
N VAL A 75 1.65 7.16 3.52
CA VAL A 75 2.12 6.62 4.80
C VAL A 75 3.07 7.58 5.50
N ASP A 76 3.98 8.19 4.74
CA ASP A 76 4.97 9.13 5.27
C ASP A 76 4.30 10.42 5.75
N SER A 77 3.33 10.92 5.00
CA SER A 77 2.54 12.10 5.37
C SER A 77 1.70 11.86 6.63
N SER A 78 1.04 10.71 6.74
CA SER A 78 0.29 10.33 7.93
C SER A 78 1.20 10.18 9.16
N ALA A 79 2.36 9.55 9.00
CA ALA A 79 3.33 9.41 10.09
C ALA A 79 3.90 10.75 10.54
N ALA A 80 4.21 11.66 9.61
CA ALA A 80 4.66 13.01 9.91
C ALA A 80 3.58 13.81 10.66
N TYR A 81 2.31 13.67 10.24
CA TYR A 81 1.17 14.29 10.91
C TYR A 81 1.03 13.79 12.35
N GLU A 82 0.99 12.49 12.56
CA GLU A 82 0.84 11.88 13.90
C GLU A 82 1.97 12.32 14.84
N MET A 83 3.21 12.36 14.33
CA MET A 83 4.38 12.74 15.12
C MET A 83 4.31 14.22 15.55
N LEU A 84 4.02 15.14 14.60
CA LEU A 84 3.93 16.56 14.93
C LEU A 84 2.69 16.86 15.76
N TYR A 85 1.55 16.20 15.46
CA TYR A 85 0.34 16.34 16.26
C TYR A 85 0.57 15.95 17.71
N ALA A 86 1.17 14.79 17.97
CA ALA A 86 1.48 14.33 19.33
C ALA A 86 2.43 15.28 20.08
N LEU A 87 3.41 15.88 19.38
CA LEU A 87 4.31 16.87 19.95
C LEU A 87 3.55 18.15 20.35
N LEU A 88 2.69 18.65 19.46
CA LEU A 88 1.89 19.86 19.71
C LEU A 88 0.82 19.63 20.77
N ASP A 89 0.15 18.48 20.77
CA ASP A 89 -0.84 18.09 21.78
C ASP A 89 -0.21 18.01 23.18
N GLY A 90 0.99 17.41 23.26
CA GLY A 90 1.78 17.42 24.48
C GLY A 90 2.16 18.83 24.94
N TYR A 91 2.53 19.71 24.01
CA TYR A 91 2.84 21.11 24.29
C TYR A 91 1.60 21.89 24.74
N GLU A 92 0.48 21.74 24.02
CA GLU A 92 -0.82 22.33 24.38
C GLU A 92 -1.26 21.93 25.79
N SER A 93 -1.19 20.64 26.10
CA SER A 93 -1.49 20.10 27.42
C SER A 93 -0.59 20.71 28.51
N SER A 94 0.70 20.93 28.23
CA SER A 94 1.65 21.55 29.17
C SER A 94 1.32 23.03 29.46
N LEU A 95 0.68 23.69 28.49
CA LEU A 95 0.23 25.11 28.60
C LEU A 95 -1.20 25.25 29.11
N SER A 96 -1.85 24.16 29.56
CA SER A 96 -3.26 24.14 29.99
C SER A 96 -4.24 24.52 28.87
N ASN A 97 -4.05 23.99 27.70
CA ASN A 97 -4.91 24.12 26.51
C ASN A 97 -5.07 25.61 26.07
N LYS A 98 -3.96 26.25 25.84
CA LYS A 98 -3.93 27.67 25.43
C LYS A 98 -3.97 27.88 23.91
N PHE A 99 -3.95 26.86 23.13
CA PHE A 99 -4.12 26.90 21.67
C PHE A 99 -4.86 25.64 21.21
N ASP A 100 -5.36 25.61 20.00
CA ASP A 100 -6.04 24.48 19.41
C ASP A 100 -5.30 23.99 18.15
N ILE A 101 -5.42 22.71 17.84
CA ILE A 101 -4.88 22.10 16.62
C ILE A 101 -6.07 21.73 15.72
N ASN A 102 -6.08 22.21 14.47
CA ASN A 102 -7.11 21.91 13.47
C ASN A 102 -8.55 22.19 13.95
N SER A 103 -8.77 23.23 14.75
CA SER A 103 -10.10 23.59 15.28
C SER A 103 -11.01 24.29 14.27
N GLY A 104 -10.51 24.65 13.09
CA GLY A 104 -11.29 25.28 12.03
C GLY A 104 -12.20 24.32 11.26
N SER A 105 -13.07 24.89 10.40
CA SER A 105 -13.94 24.12 9.51
C SER A 105 -13.30 23.73 8.18
N GLY A 106 -11.99 23.94 8.02
CA GLY A 106 -11.24 23.61 6.83
C GLY A 106 -11.01 22.11 6.66
N SER A 107 -10.78 21.66 5.42
CA SER A 107 -10.27 20.32 5.17
C SER A 107 -8.76 20.33 5.35
N TYR A 108 -8.28 19.67 6.37
CA TYR A 108 -6.85 19.54 6.69
C TYR A 108 -6.23 18.29 6.07
N ASP A 109 -7.05 17.29 5.77
CA ASP A 109 -6.68 16.16 4.95
C ASP A 109 -6.82 16.56 3.48
N LEU A 110 -5.71 16.51 2.75
CA LEU A 110 -5.62 16.87 1.34
C LEU A 110 -5.61 15.64 0.42
N ALA A 111 -5.84 14.44 0.98
CA ALA A 111 -5.99 13.23 0.18
C ALA A 111 -7.17 13.37 -0.78
N THR A 112 -6.94 13.05 -2.04
CA THR A 112 -8.03 12.95 -3.01
C THR A 112 -8.66 11.56 -2.97
N ASP A 113 -9.90 11.43 -3.48
CA ASP A 113 -10.55 10.12 -3.62
C ASP A 113 -9.69 9.16 -4.46
N ALA A 114 -8.95 9.70 -5.45
CA ALA A 114 -8.04 8.92 -6.28
C ALA A 114 -6.83 8.42 -5.48
N ASP A 115 -6.26 9.23 -4.57
CA ASP A 115 -5.15 8.85 -3.71
C ASP A 115 -5.56 7.75 -2.74
N THR A 116 -6.72 7.92 -2.10
CA THR A 116 -7.28 6.93 -1.16
C THR A 116 -7.53 5.60 -1.85
N ALA A 117 -8.08 5.63 -3.07
CA ALA A 117 -8.27 4.45 -3.88
C ALA A 117 -6.96 3.80 -4.30
N GLY A 118 -5.98 4.60 -4.70
CA GLY A 118 -4.64 4.14 -5.06
C GLY A 118 -3.97 3.42 -3.89
N THR A 119 -4.04 3.97 -2.70
CA THR A 119 -3.48 3.37 -1.48
C THR A 119 -4.19 2.08 -1.10
N PHE A 120 -5.53 2.06 -1.16
CA PHE A 120 -6.29 0.83 -0.94
C PHE A 120 -5.92 -0.26 -1.96
N LEU A 121 -5.86 0.09 -3.25
CA LEU A 121 -5.47 -0.83 -4.30
C LEU A 121 -4.05 -1.35 -4.10
N SER A 122 -3.10 -0.48 -3.79
CA SER A 122 -1.70 -0.88 -3.58
C SER A 122 -1.52 -1.82 -2.39
N SER A 123 -2.33 -1.68 -1.35
CA SER A 123 -2.29 -2.54 -0.16
C SER A 123 -3.04 -3.87 -0.34
N MET A 124 -4.22 -3.85 -0.97
CA MET A 124 -5.07 -5.04 -1.13
C MET A 124 -4.73 -5.88 -2.37
N MET A 125 -4.28 -5.25 -3.47
CA MET A 125 -3.96 -5.94 -4.72
C MET A 125 -2.92 -7.07 -4.56
N PRO A 126 -1.77 -6.87 -3.88
CA PRO A 126 -0.79 -7.95 -3.72
C PRO A 126 -1.38 -9.16 -2.99
N MET A 127 -2.21 -8.92 -1.98
CA MET A 127 -2.87 -9.99 -1.21
C MET A 127 -3.86 -10.76 -2.09
N LEU A 128 -4.72 -10.06 -2.82
CA LEU A 128 -5.70 -10.68 -3.72
C LEU A 128 -5.02 -11.44 -4.84
N LEU A 129 -3.99 -10.85 -5.48
CA LEU A 129 -3.18 -11.52 -6.49
C LEU A 129 -2.57 -12.82 -5.96
N MET A 130 -1.97 -12.77 -4.76
CA MET A 130 -1.36 -13.95 -4.14
C MET A 130 -2.40 -15.07 -3.94
N ILE A 131 -3.59 -14.74 -3.42
CA ILE A 131 -4.68 -15.71 -3.22
C ILE A 131 -5.15 -16.31 -4.55
N PHE A 132 -5.39 -15.48 -5.56
CA PHE A 132 -5.89 -15.98 -6.86
C PHE A 132 -4.84 -16.78 -7.61
N LEU A 133 -3.58 -16.35 -7.63
CA LEU A 133 -2.48 -17.08 -8.25
C LEU A 133 -2.25 -18.43 -7.55
N PHE A 134 -2.23 -18.44 -6.23
CA PHE A 134 -2.06 -19.66 -5.45
C PHE A 134 -3.22 -20.62 -5.68
N SER A 135 -4.47 -20.15 -5.64
CA SER A 135 -5.66 -20.96 -5.92
C SER A 135 -5.63 -21.58 -7.32
N GLY A 136 -5.28 -20.79 -8.35
CA GLY A 136 -5.13 -21.28 -9.71
C GLY A 136 -4.04 -22.34 -9.86
N CYS A 137 -2.88 -22.11 -9.23
CA CYS A 137 -1.77 -23.07 -9.26
C CYS A 137 -2.12 -24.37 -8.50
N MET A 138 -2.78 -24.26 -7.35
CA MET A 138 -3.18 -25.43 -6.53
C MET A 138 -4.23 -26.31 -7.20
N SER A 139 -5.06 -25.74 -8.08
CA SER A 139 -6.04 -26.55 -8.81
C SER A 139 -5.42 -27.40 -9.92
N THR A 140 -4.39 -26.89 -10.60
CA THR A 140 -3.85 -27.50 -11.83
C THR A 140 -2.53 -28.24 -11.64
N ALA A 141 -1.60 -27.71 -10.81
CA ALA A 141 -0.27 -28.26 -10.69
C ALA A 141 -0.21 -29.64 -10.02
N PRO A 142 -0.94 -29.91 -8.90
CA PRO A 142 -0.98 -31.24 -8.30
C PRO A 142 -1.57 -32.28 -9.23
N GLU A 143 -2.63 -31.95 -9.96
CA GLU A 143 -3.27 -32.86 -10.90
C GLU A 143 -2.34 -33.24 -12.06
N SER A 144 -1.59 -32.32 -12.59
CA SER A 144 -0.64 -32.56 -13.67
C SER A 144 0.54 -33.45 -13.26
N ILE A 145 0.98 -33.42 -12.01
CA ILE A 145 2.18 -34.16 -11.56
C ILE A 145 1.79 -35.38 -10.74
N ALA A 146 1.10 -35.18 -9.61
CA ALA A 146 0.69 -36.27 -8.72
C ALA A 146 -0.43 -37.12 -9.33
N GLY A 147 -1.33 -36.50 -10.13
CA GLY A 147 -2.39 -37.21 -10.84
C GLY A 147 -1.89 -38.22 -11.87
N GLU A 148 -0.82 -37.90 -12.58
CA GLU A 148 -0.20 -38.85 -13.50
C GLU A 148 0.49 -40.01 -12.78
N LYS A 149 1.03 -39.80 -11.59
CA LYS A 149 1.55 -40.88 -10.76
C LYS A 149 0.43 -41.79 -10.27
N GLU A 150 -0.67 -41.19 -9.82
CA GLU A 150 -1.84 -41.93 -9.32
C GLU A 150 -2.51 -42.76 -10.41
N ARG A 151 -2.59 -42.22 -11.64
CA ARG A 151 -3.14 -42.94 -12.81
C ARG A 151 -2.15 -43.90 -13.46
N GLY A 152 -0.90 -43.97 -13.03
CA GLY A 152 0.14 -44.84 -13.59
C GLY A 152 0.69 -44.39 -14.94
N THR A 153 0.22 -43.28 -15.51
CA THR A 153 0.62 -42.81 -16.85
C THR A 153 2.08 -42.31 -16.87
N ILE A 154 2.68 -42.02 -15.71
CA ILE A 154 4.09 -41.67 -15.63
C ILE A 154 5.03 -42.80 -16.07
N ALA A 155 4.61 -44.07 -15.88
CA ALA A 155 5.39 -45.22 -16.33
C ALA A 155 5.48 -45.25 -17.86
N THR A 156 4.38 -44.98 -18.57
CA THR A 156 4.34 -44.89 -20.04
C THR A 156 5.19 -43.74 -20.57
N LEU A 157 5.20 -42.61 -19.89
CA LEU A 157 6.04 -41.47 -20.26
C LEU A 157 7.54 -41.76 -20.07
N LEU A 158 7.91 -42.53 -19.06
CA LEU A 158 9.30 -42.90 -18.79
C LEU A 158 9.89 -43.94 -19.76
N ILE A 159 9.05 -44.68 -20.49
CA ILE A 159 9.47 -45.63 -21.54
C ILE A 159 9.78 -44.89 -22.85
N THR A 160 9.28 -43.68 -23.04
CA THR A 160 9.59 -42.86 -24.22
C THR A 160 11.05 -42.39 -24.19
N PRO A 161 11.72 -42.21 -25.34
CA PRO A 161 13.13 -41.79 -25.41
C PRO A 161 13.34 -40.28 -25.09
N LEU A 162 12.51 -39.71 -24.21
CA LEU A 162 12.58 -38.34 -23.77
C LEU A 162 13.50 -38.21 -22.55
N ARG A 163 14.29 -37.14 -22.51
CA ARG A 163 15.08 -36.82 -21.32
C ARG A 163 14.16 -36.39 -20.18
N ARG A 164 14.34 -36.98 -19.00
CA ARG A 164 13.54 -36.64 -17.80
C ARG A 164 13.49 -35.14 -17.50
N ARG A 165 14.59 -34.42 -17.80
CA ARG A 165 14.69 -32.98 -17.65
C ARG A 165 13.74 -32.22 -18.57
N ASP A 166 13.66 -32.66 -19.84
CA ASP A 166 12.82 -31.99 -20.85
C ASP A 166 11.34 -32.19 -20.53
N LEU A 167 10.97 -33.38 -20.02
CA LEU A 167 9.63 -33.67 -19.54
C LEU A 167 9.26 -32.74 -18.34
N ALA A 168 10.14 -32.63 -17.35
CA ALA A 168 9.90 -31.78 -16.19
C ALA A 168 9.78 -30.29 -16.58
N LEU A 169 10.68 -29.80 -17.42
CA LEU A 169 10.64 -28.43 -17.93
C LEU A 169 9.38 -28.15 -18.75
N GLY A 170 8.99 -29.07 -19.62
CA GLY A 170 7.77 -28.95 -20.42
C GLY A 170 6.52 -28.82 -19.54
N LYS A 171 6.42 -29.61 -18.47
CA LYS A 171 5.31 -29.51 -17.50
C LYS A 171 5.31 -28.20 -16.74
N ILE A 172 6.47 -27.78 -16.22
CA ILE A 172 6.57 -26.50 -15.50
C ILE A 172 6.19 -25.35 -16.43
N CYS A 173 6.66 -25.34 -17.67
CA CYS A 173 6.29 -24.32 -18.66
C CYS A 173 4.78 -24.32 -18.94
N ALA A 174 4.18 -25.48 -19.18
CA ALA A 174 2.75 -25.58 -19.46
C ALA A 174 1.91 -25.09 -18.27
N LEU A 175 2.25 -25.51 -17.06
CA LEU A 175 1.57 -25.06 -15.83
C LEU A 175 1.75 -23.56 -15.60
N SER A 176 2.94 -23.03 -15.86
CA SER A 176 3.21 -21.60 -15.75
C SER A 176 2.37 -20.77 -16.72
N ILE A 177 2.19 -21.24 -17.97
CA ILE A 177 1.33 -20.55 -18.95
C ILE A 177 -0.13 -20.52 -18.48
N ILE A 178 -0.66 -21.65 -18.01
CA ILE A 178 -2.04 -21.72 -17.50
C ILE A 178 -2.21 -20.80 -16.28
N ALA A 179 -1.27 -20.84 -15.35
CA ALA A 179 -1.30 -20.01 -14.15
C ALA A 179 -1.17 -18.52 -14.47
N LEU A 180 -0.35 -18.15 -15.48
CA LEU A 180 -0.25 -16.76 -15.96
C LEU A 180 -1.56 -16.27 -16.57
N LEU A 181 -2.19 -17.07 -17.42
CA LEU A 181 -3.49 -16.73 -18.01
C LEU A 181 -4.56 -16.54 -16.93
N SER A 182 -4.59 -17.41 -15.93
CA SER A 182 -5.49 -17.30 -14.78
C SER A 182 -5.20 -16.04 -13.98
N GLY A 183 -3.94 -15.76 -13.66
CA GLY A 183 -3.52 -14.57 -12.92
C GLY A 183 -3.84 -13.26 -13.65
N LEU A 184 -3.56 -13.18 -14.94
CA LEU A 184 -3.89 -12.02 -15.77
C LEU A 184 -5.41 -11.80 -15.83
N SER A 185 -6.18 -12.85 -16.05
CA SER A 185 -7.65 -12.77 -16.07
C SER A 185 -8.22 -12.29 -14.74
N SER A 186 -7.71 -12.81 -13.60
CA SER A 186 -8.09 -12.35 -12.27
C SER A 186 -7.73 -10.89 -12.03
N THR A 187 -6.54 -10.46 -12.45
CA THR A 187 -6.08 -9.07 -12.30
C THR A 187 -6.98 -8.12 -13.10
N VAL A 188 -7.27 -8.44 -14.34
CA VAL A 188 -8.19 -7.65 -15.19
C VAL A 188 -9.58 -7.60 -14.56
N GLY A 189 -10.10 -8.75 -14.10
CA GLY A 189 -11.40 -8.82 -13.44
C GLY A 189 -11.46 -7.95 -12.19
N THR A 190 -10.44 -7.97 -11.36
CA THR A 190 -10.36 -7.15 -10.14
C THR A 190 -10.29 -5.66 -10.48
N LEU A 191 -9.44 -5.25 -11.43
CA LEU A 191 -9.32 -3.85 -11.86
C LEU A 191 -10.64 -3.29 -12.43
N LEU A 192 -11.38 -4.10 -13.18
CA LEU A 192 -12.69 -3.69 -13.72
C LEU A 192 -13.80 -3.64 -12.66
N SER A 193 -13.71 -4.49 -11.64
CA SER A 193 -14.71 -4.60 -10.57
C SER A 193 -14.54 -3.52 -9.48
N MET A 194 -13.31 -3.04 -9.25
CA MET A 194 -12.97 -2.13 -8.16
C MET A 194 -13.72 -0.78 -8.19
N PRO A 195 -13.83 -0.07 -9.32
CA PRO A 195 -14.56 1.20 -9.37
C PRO A 195 -16.01 1.05 -8.91
N THR A 196 -16.65 -0.07 -9.29
CA THR A 196 -18.04 -0.36 -8.93
C THR A 196 -18.20 -0.70 -7.44
N LEU A 197 -17.23 -1.41 -6.86
CA LEU A 197 -17.25 -1.78 -5.44
C LEU A 197 -17.01 -0.59 -4.52
N MET A 198 -16.19 0.36 -4.93
CA MET A 198 -15.83 1.54 -4.14
C MET A 198 -16.72 2.76 -4.43
N GLN A 199 -17.71 2.64 -5.32
CA GLN A 199 -18.56 3.76 -5.78
C GLN A 199 -17.75 4.98 -6.27
N MET A 200 -16.59 4.73 -6.84
CA MET A 200 -15.70 5.78 -7.32
C MET A 200 -16.14 6.27 -8.68
N GLU A 201 -16.40 7.55 -8.80
CA GLU A 201 -16.60 8.23 -10.07
C GLU A 201 -15.21 8.51 -10.70
N GLY A 202 -14.61 7.50 -11.31
CA GLY A 202 -13.31 7.68 -11.97
C GLY A 202 -12.76 6.42 -12.61
N ASN A 203 -11.91 6.61 -13.61
CA ASN A 203 -11.22 5.50 -14.27
C ASN A 203 -9.93 5.17 -13.51
N VAL A 204 -10.01 4.25 -12.54
CA VAL A 204 -8.87 3.80 -11.72
C VAL A 204 -7.70 3.32 -12.59
N GLY A 205 -7.98 2.85 -13.81
CA GLY A 205 -6.94 2.46 -14.77
C GLY A 205 -6.10 3.63 -15.31
N ALA A 206 -6.60 4.86 -15.21
CA ALA A 206 -5.86 6.04 -15.66
C ALA A 206 -4.81 6.53 -14.64
N ALA A 207 -4.89 6.08 -13.39
CA ALA A 207 -3.92 6.43 -12.34
C ALA A 207 -2.57 5.72 -12.52
N TYR A 208 -2.50 4.66 -13.33
CA TYR A 208 -1.29 3.88 -13.52
C TYR A 208 -0.61 4.18 -14.85
N THR A 209 0.68 4.47 -14.82
CA THR A 209 1.49 4.63 -16.04
C THR A 209 1.78 3.26 -16.69
N PRO A 210 2.09 3.19 -18.01
CA PRO A 210 2.44 1.94 -18.67
C PRO A 210 3.60 1.18 -18.00
N VAL A 211 4.50 1.90 -17.32
CA VAL A 211 5.62 1.31 -16.57
C VAL A 211 5.12 0.50 -15.37
N HIS A 212 4.10 0.98 -14.67
CA HIS A 212 3.50 0.25 -13.54
C HIS A 212 2.84 -1.05 -14.01
N TYR A 213 2.16 -1.05 -15.16
CA TYR A 213 1.58 -2.28 -15.73
C TYR A 213 2.66 -3.29 -16.13
N LEU A 214 3.79 -2.85 -16.67
CA LEU A 214 4.92 -3.71 -17.00
C LEU A 214 5.55 -4.30 -15.74
N ALA A 215 5.74 -3.49 -14.69
CA ALA A 215 6.24 -3.95 -13.40
C ALA A 215 5.29 -4.99 -12.78
N LEU A 216 3.98 -4.76 -12.84
CA LEU A 216 2.95 -5.69 -12.37
C LEU A 216 3.03 -7.03 -13.11
N CYS A 217 3.16 -7.01 -14.45
CA CYS A 217 3.33 -8.23 -15.24
C CYS A 217 4.59 -9.01 -14.85
N LEU A 218 5.72 -8.34 -14.61
CA LEU A 218 6.95 -8.99 -14.15
C LEU A 218 6.81 -9.60 -12.76
N ILE A 219 6.14 -8.92 -11.84
CA ILE A 219 5.87 -9.45 -10.49
C ILE A 219 4.99 -10.69 -10.59
N ILE A 220 3.89 -10.64 -11.36
CA ILE A 220 3.00 -11.79 -11.58
C ILE A 220 3.78 -12.97 -12.18
N LEU A 221 4.59 -12.74 -13.20
CA LEU A 221 5.41 -13.77 -13.85
C LEU A 221 6.36 -14.43 -12.85
N SER A 222 7.10 -13.63 -12.09
CA SER A 222 8.05 -14.13 -11.08
C SER A 222 7.35 -14.94 -10.00
N THR A 223 6.22 -14.43 -9.49
CA THR A 223 5.43 -15.09 -8.44
C THR A 223 4.84 -16.41 -8.92
N VAL A 224 4.28 -16.44 -10.13
CA VAL A 224 3.75 -17.69 -10.74
C VAL A 224 4.83 -18.74 -10.90
N LEU A 225 6.00 -18.37 -11.45
CA LEU A 225 7.12 -19.30 -11.62
C LEU A 225 7.57 -19.87 -10.27
N PHE A 226 7.65 -19.02 -9.24
CA PHE A 226 8.01 -19.45 -7.90
C PHE A 226 6.99 -20.42 -7.31
N ILE A 227 5.69 -20.08 -7.34
CA ILE A 227 4.62 -20.93 -6.80
C ILE A 227 4.55 -22.26 -7.54
N VAL A 228 4.59 -22.24 -8.89
CA VAL A 228 4.56 -23.47 -9.71
C VAL A 228 5.77 -24.35 -9.41
N ALA A 229 6.96 -23.78 -9.24
CA ALA A 229 8.17 -24.52 -8.88
C ALA A 229 8.04 -25.18 -7.51
N CYS A 230 7.54 -24.46 -6.50
CA CYS A 230 7.31 -24.99 -5.15
C CYS A 230 6.28 -26.13 -5.17
N ILE A 231 5.12 -25.92 -5.80
CA ILE A 231 4.07 -26.95 -5.86
C ILE A 231 4.56 -28.16 -6.65
N SER A 232 5.30 -27.96 -7.75
CA SER A 232 5.87 -29.04 -8.55
C SER A 232 6.87 -29.87 -7.75
N LEU A 233 7.71 -29.21 -6.93
CA LEU A 233 8.65 -29.89 -6.05
C LEU A 233 7.92 -30.75 -5.02
N ILE A 234 6.94 -30.19 -4.31
CA ILE A 234 6.14 -30.92 -3.32
C ILE A 234 5.39 -32.07 -3.96
N SER A 235 4.77 -31.83 -5.12
CA SER A 235 4.03 -32.84 -5.89
C SER A 235 4.94 -33.98 -6.39
N ALA A 236 6.24 -33.69 -6.63
CA ALA A 236 7.21 -34.72 -7.00
C ALA A 236 7.45 -35.75 -5.88
N PHE A 237 7.35 -35.35 -4.61
CA PHE A 237 7.48 -36.24 -3.46
C PHE A 237 6.16 -36.90 -3.05
N ALA A 238 5.03 -36.30 -3.36
CA ALA A 238 3.70 -36.84 -3.04
C ALA A 238 3.37 -38.07 -3.86
N LYS A 239 2.66 -39.03 -3.24
CA LYS A 239 2.17 -40.26 -3.92
C LYS A 239 0.78 -40.07 -4.53
N THR A 240 -0.03 -39.14 -3.97
CA THR A 240 -1.41 -38.91 -4.40
C THR A 240 -1.70 -37.40 -4.44
N ILE A 241 -2.72 -37.01 -5.23
CA ILE A 241 -3.18 -35.60 -5.31
C ILE A 241 -3.62 -35.09 -3.92
N LYS A 242 -4.31 -35.94 -3.16
CA LYS A 242 -4.78 -35.59 -1.80
C LYS A 242 -3.63 -35.27 -0.86
N ALA A 243 -2.49 -35.97 -0.95
CA ALA A 243 -1.33 -35.69 -0.11
C ALA A 243 -0.75 -34.30 -0.34
N VAL A 244 -0.78 -33.78 -1.57
CA VAL A 244 -0.33 -32.41 -1.88
C VAL A 244 -1.31 -31.40 -1.30
N SER A 245 -2.61 -31.62 -1.47
CA SER A 245 -3.65 -30.70 -1.02
C SER A 245 -3.70 -30.55 0.51
N TYR A 246 -3.45 -31.63 1.27
CA TYR A 246 -3.45 -31.59 2.74
C TYR A 246 -2.15 -31.07 3.36
N THR A 247 -1.06 -31.00 2.63
CA THR A 247 0.21 -30.46 3.14
C THR A 247 0.18 -28.93 3.26
N HIS A 248 -0.84 -28.27 2.68
CA HIS A 248 -0.99 -26.82 2.64
C HIS A 248 -2.19 -26.29 3.45
N LEU A 249 -2.89 -27.13 4.20
CA LEU A 249 -3.88 -26.78 5.22
C LEU A 249 -3.31 -26.99 6.63
#